data_d0723543c081f245a90079881f9fec71
#
_entry.id   d0723543c081f245a90079881f9fec71
#
_cell.length_a   1.000
_cell.length_b   1.000
_cell.length_c   1.000
_cell.angle_alpha   90.00
_cell.angle_beta   90.00
_cell.angle_gamma   90.00
#
_symmetry.space_group_name_H-M   'P 1'
#
loop_
_entity.id
_entity.type
_entity.pdbx_description
1 polymer ?
#
loop_
_entity_poly.entity_id
_entity_poly.type
_entity_poly.pdbx_seq_one_letter_code
_entity_poly.pdbx_strand_id
1 'polypeptide(L)'
;MSQPELLPEIEIRVGRFLAVPLATVRDPESTLEPPGYPGARLRCVRDIGRGRLAPAIHAAMRIAGAAVRNLKEPVPAPAYPPPDGLAWRQQIRGFDGGLVLEAILEDLWTRGIPVVPAHLLPTPGFQGLAAVVDDRPVVVLGHRHDEPGRVAFRIAHEAGHIAKGDCAPEAPVVDEDEEILSDDEMEELADQYAIRALMGEATIPDPGPSALGNFRALANQAAAAARETGVDAGAIIFSWARRTGDYPTAIRATKALYLATGATRILRQCFRRFVDVEGASQSDQELMRVIVPGPPLSADASSR
;
A
#
# COMPACT_ATOMS: atom_id res chain seq x y z
N MET A 1 15.99 -23.39 23.19
CA MET A 1 17.09 -22.65 23.89
C MET A 1 16.80 -21.18 23.69
N SER A 2 16.35 -20.50 24.74
CA SER A 2 16.18 -19.05 24.72
C SER A 2 17.58 -18.41 24.76
N GLN A 3 17.89 -17.51 23.85
CA GLN A 3 19.12 -16.72 23.87
C GLN A 3 18.83 -15.42 24.66
N PRO A 4 19.07 -15.37 25.97
CA PRO A 4 18.75 -14.22 26.82
C PRO A 4 19.55 -12.98 26.44
N GLU A 5 20.64 -13.11 25.72
CA GLU A 5 21.52 -12.01 25.31
C GLU A 5 20.94 -11.15 24.17
N LEU A 6 19.97 -11.66 23.39
CA LEU A 6 19.35 -10.92 22.29
C LEU A 6 18.15 -10.06 22.70
N LEU A 7 17.57 -10.33 23.86
CA LEU A 7 16.37 -9.64 24.32
C LEU A 7 16.55 -8.13 24.46
N PRO A 8 17.63 -7.62 25.11
CA PRO A 8 17.84 -6.18 25.24
C PRO A 8 18.01 -5.47 23.90
N GLU A 9 18.67 -6.12 22.94
CA GLU A 9 18.85 -5.53 21.59
C GLU A 9 17.53 -5.46 20.84
N ILE A 10 16.69 -6.49 20.96
CA ILE A 10 15.35 -6.51 20.37
C ILE A 10 14.49 -5.41 20.99
N GLU A 11 14.49 -5.26 22.31
CA GLU A 11 13.74 -4.22 23.03
C GLU A 11 14.15 -2.82 22.57
N ILE A 12 15.46 -2.57 22.46
CA ILE A 12 16.00 -1.29 21.97
C ILE A 12 15.54 -1.02 20.53
N ARG A 13 15.60 -2.04 19.67
CA ARG A 13 15.14 -1.91 18.27
C ARG A 13 13.64 -1.63 18.18
N VAL A 14 12.84 -2.35 18.96
CA VAL A 14 11.38 -2.12 19.05
C VAL A 14 11.10 -0.70 19.55
N GLY A 15 11.73 -0.27 20.63
CA GLY A 15 11.57 1.08 21.16
C GLY A 15 11.94 2.16 20.14
N ARG A 16 13.06 1.98 19.43
CA ARG A 16 13.47 2.88 18.35
C ARG A 16 12.51 2.86 17.17
N PHE A 17 12.08 1.67 16.76
CA PHE A 17 11.16 1.51 15.62
C PHE A 17 9.81 2.15 15.90
N LEU A 18 9.27 1.97 17.10
CA LEU A 18 7.98 2.55 17.52
C LEU A 18 8.09 3.97 18.10
N ALA A 19 9.30 4.50 18.28
CA ALA A 19 9.57 5.77 18.97
C ALA A 19 8.95 5.84 20.38
N VAL A 20 8.98 4.72 21.09
CA VAL A 20 8.52 4.62 22.48
C VAL A 20 9.71 4.44 23.43
N PRO A 21 9.64 4.96 24.68
CA PRO A 21 10.70 4.75 25.68
C PRO A 21 10.97 3.27 25.94
N LEU A 22 12.22 2.89 26.15
CA LEU A 22 12.60 1.51 26.46
C LEU A 22 11.88 0.98 27.71
N ALA A 23 11.63 1.84 28.68
CA ALA A 23 10.85 1.51 29.89
C ALA A 23 9.43 1.02 29.52
N THR A 24 8.79 1.67 28.56
CA THR A 24 7.47 1.29 28.05
C THR A 24 7.51 -0.06 27.34
N VAL A 25 8.57 -0.35 26.56
CA VAL A 25 8.74 -1.65 25.90
C VAL A 25 8.91 -2.78 26.90
N ARG A 26 9.53 -2.49 28.06
CA ARG A 26 9.81 -3.47 29.12
C ARG A 26 8.69 -3.70 30.11
N ASP A 27 7.71 -2.80 30.13
CA ASP A 27 6.59 -2.89 31.03
C ASP A 27 5.47 -3.75 30.43
N PRO A 28 5.22 -4.96 30.94
CA PRO A 28 4.20 -5.86 30.42
C PRO A 28 2.77 -5.34 30.63
N GLU A 29 2.56 -4.39 31.54
CA GLU A 29 1.26 -3.75 31.77
C GLU A 29 1.09 -2.48 30.93
N SER A 30 2.16 -2.02 30.31
CA SER A 30 2.12 -0.87 29.42
C SER A 30 1.47 -1.24 28.09
N THR A 31 0.36 -0.61 27.78
CA THR A 31 -0.08 -0.55 26.40
C THR A 31 0.95 0.28 25.63
N LEU A 32 1.56 -0.31 24.59
CA LEU A 32 2.36 0.42 23.63
C LEU A 32 1.42 1.37 22.89
N GLU A 33 1.15 2.52 23.51
CA GLU A 33 0.44 3.62 22.86
C GLU A 33 1.47 4.51 22.17
N PRO A 34 1.75 4.28 20.87
CA PRO A 34 2.50 5.23 20.09
C PRO A 34 1.73 6.55 20.06
N PRO A 35 2.40 7.70 19.88
CA PRO A 35 1.72 8.98 19.73
C PRO A 35 0.56 8.80 18.75
N GLY A 36 -0.67 8.99 19.24
CA GLY A 36 -1.87 8.68 18.49
C GLY A 36 -2.03 9.65 17.33
N TYR A 37 -2.61 9.15 16.27
CA TYR A 37 -3.16 9.98 15.20
C TYR A 37 -4.67 10.15 15.46
N PRO A 38 -5.10 11.11 16.29
CA PRO A 38 -6.49 11.23 16.74
C PRO A 38 -7.47 11.51 15.59
N GLY A 39 -6.95 12.04 14.48
CA GLY A 39 -7.71 12.28 13.25
C GLY A 39 -7.76 11.09 12.30
N ALA A 40 -7.09 9.97 12.58
CA ALA A 40 -7.09 8.82 11.69
C ALA A 40 -8.52 8.34 11.40
N ARG A 41 -8.91 8.33 10.14
CA ARG A 41 -10.16 7.76 9.66
C ARG A 41 -9.91 6.29 9.37
N LEU A 42 -10.48 5.43 10.21
CA LEU A 42 -10.32 3.98 10.08
C LEU A 42 -11.58 3.42 9.43
N ARG A 43 -11.41 2.67 8.38
CA ARG A 43 -12.43 1.76 7.90
C ARG A 43 -12.46 0.54 8.82
N CYS A 44 -13.17 0.66 9.95
CA CYS A 44 -13.35 -0.44 10.89
C CYS A 44 -14.65 -1.18 10.58
N VAL A 45 -14.52 -2.39 10.10
CA VAL A 45 -15.67 -3.27 9.85
C VAL A 45 -16.02 -4.14 11.06
N ARG A 46 -15.12 -4.30 11.98
CA ARG A 46 -15.37 -4.91 13.29
C ARG A 46 -14.74 -4.02 14.34
N ASP A 47 -15.30 -4.05 15.53
CA ASP A 47 -14.86 -3.38 16.76
C ASP A 47 -13.41 -3.72 17.21
N ILE A 48 -12.51 -3.83 16.23
CA ILE A 48 -11.08 -3.84 16.43
C ILE A 48 -10.74 -2.40 16.76
N GLY A 49 -10.82 -2.06 18.04
CA GLY A 49 -10.68 -0.70 18.51
C GLY A 49 -9.47 0.00 17.89
N ARG A 50 -9.61 1.27 17.53
CA ARG A 50 -8.57 2.15 16.96
C ARG A 50 -7.19 1.95 17.61
N GLY A 51 -7.15 1.60 18.90
CA GLY A 51 -5.94 1.32 19.65
C GLY A 51 -5.14 0.11 19.14
N ARG A 52 -5.77 -0.88 18.52
CA ARG A 52 -5.06 -2.08 18.06
C ARG A 52 -4.26 -1.87 16.77
N LEU A 53 -4.68 -0.95 15.90
CA LEU A 53 -3.95 -0.59 14.68
C LEU A 53 -2.91 0.52 14.91
N ALA A 54 -3.00 1.25 16.01
CA ALA A 54 -2.11 2.37 16.29
C ALA A 54 -0.62 2.03 16.12
N PRO A 55 -0.10 0.87 16.57
CA PRO A 55 1.30 0.52 16.33
C PRO A 55 1.65 0.35 14.85
N ALA A 56 0.74 -0.24 14.05
CA ALA A 56 0.97 -0.43 12.62
C ALA A 56 0.93 0.91 11.86
N ILE A 57 -0.04 1.77 12.17
CA ILE A 57 -0.15 3.11 11.60
C ILE A 57 1.07 3.94 11.96
N HIS A 58 1.48 3.93 13.22
CA HIS A 58 2.66 4.68 13.67
C HIS A 58 3.93 4.22 12.96
N ALA A 59 4.15 2.90 12.87
CA ALA A 59 5.29 2.35 12.13
C ALA A 59 5.26 2.77 10.66
N ALA A 60 4.09 2.69 10.01
CA ALA A 60 3.89 3.09 8.62
C ALA A 60 4.22 4.56 8.39
N MET A 61 3.71 5.45 9.25
CA MET A 61 3.97 6.89 9.17
C MET A 61 5.45 7.21 9.37
N ARG A 62 6.15 6.53 10.26
CA ARG A 62 7.60 6.68 10.43
C ARG A 62 8.40 6.22 9.22
N ILE A 63 8.02 5.09 8.63
CA ILE A 63 8.66 4.59 7.40
C ILE A 63 8.40 5.56 6.25
N ALA A 64 7.17 6.06 6.13
CA ALA A 64 6.82 7.06 5.13
C ALA A 64 7.59 8.37 5.31
N GLY A 65 7.73 8.85 6.56
CA GLY A 65 8.55 10.01 6.89
C GLY A 65 10.02 9.82 6.51
N ALA A 66 10.60 8.63 6.80
CA ALA A 66 11.95 8.31 6.37
C ALA A 66 12.09 8.33 4.84
N ALA A 67 11.11 7.81 4.10
CA ALA A 67 11.10 7.85 2.64
C ALA A 67 11.00 9.29 2.10
N VAL A 68 10.12 10.12 2.67
CA VAL A 68 9.91 11.51 2.24
C VAL A 68 11.17 12.35 2.47
N ARG A 69 11.83 12.23 3.62
CA ARG A 69 13.06 12.97 3.92
C ARG A 69 14.24 12.61 3.03
N ASN A 70 14.22 11.43 2.44
CA ASN A 70 15.31 10.89 1.62
C ASN A 70 14.92 10.76 0.14
N LEU A 71 13.96 11.55 -0.34
CA LEU A 71 13.67 11.65 -1.77
C LEU A 71 14.88 12.18 -2.52
N LYS A 72 15.20 11.59 -3.66
CA LYS A 72 16.29 12.04 -4.53
C LYS A 72 15.96 13.35 -5.21
N GLU A 73 16.93 14.25 -5.24
CA GLU A 73 16.80 15.53 -5.93
C GLU A 73 16.83 15.39 -7.47
N PRO A 74 16.10 16.21 -8.23
CA PRO A 74 15.18 17.24 -7.74
C PRO A 74 13.83 16.65 -7.25
N VAL A 75 13.38 17.04 -6.05
CA VAL A 75 12.10 16.59 -5.51
C VAL A 75 10.97 17.43 -6.10
N PRO A 76 10.05 16.87 -6.89
CA PRO A 76 8.93 17.63 -7.43
C PRO A 76 8.00 18.10 -6.30
N ALA A 77 7.43 19.29 -6.45
CA ALA A 77 6.34 19.73 -5.58
C ALA A 77 5.15 18.75 -5.73
N PRO A 78 4.44 18.43 -4.63
CA PRO A 78 3.32 17.51 -4.71
C PRO A 78 2.23 18.04 -5.65
N ALA A 79 1.82 17.22 -6.61
CA ALA A 79 0.72 17.52 -7.53
C ALA A 79 -0.35 16.43 -7.39
N TYR A 80 -1.50 16.81 -6.85
CA TYR A 80 -2.59 15.87 -6.61
C TYR A 80 -3.10 15.28 -7.91
N PRO A 81 -3.49 13.97 -7.93
CA PRO A 81 -4.19 13.40 -9.07
C PRO A 81 -5.51 14.15 -9.32
N PRO A 82 -6.04 14.17 -10.54
CA PRO A 82 -7.36 14.73 -10.80
C PRO A 82 -8.44 14.07 -9.92
N PRO A 83 -9.49 14.80 -9.52
CA PRO A 83 -10.53 14.27 -8.62
C PRO A 83 -11.42 13.19 -9.27
N ASP A 84 -11.32 12.98 -10.58
CA ASP A 84 -11.95 11.90 -11.33
C ASP A 84 -10.90 10.90 -11.84
N GLY A 85 -11.10 9.61 -11.54
CA GLY A 85 -10.19 8.53 -11.95
C GLY A 85 -10.02 8.40 -13.46
N LEU A 86 -11.06 8.68 -14.25
CA LEU A 86 -10.96 8.68 -15.72
C LEU A 86 -10.05 9.80 -16.22
N ALA A 87 -10.17 11.00 -15.65
CA ALA A 87 -9.31 12.13 -15.97
C ALA A 87 -7.85 11.84 -15.56
N TRP A 88 -7.64 11.14 -14.43
CA TRP A 88 -6.30 10.68 -14.04
C TRP A 88 -5.74 9.67 -15.05
N ARG A 89 -6.53 8.65 -15.44
CA ARG A 89 -6.15 7.68 -16.47
C ARG A 89 -5.64 8.35 -17.75
N GLN A 90 -6.34 9.39 -18.22
CA GLN A 90 -5.97 10.12 -19.45
C GLN A 90 -4.63 10.86 -19.32
N GLN A 91 -4.19 11.18 -18.12
CA GLN A 91 -2.91 11.85 -17.85
C GLN A 91 -1.75 10.86 -17.66
N ILE A 92 -2.03 9.59 -17.28
CA ILE A 92 -1.00 8.59 -17.08
C ILE A 92 -0.41 8.18 -18.43
N ARG A 93 0.88 8.42 -18.63
CA ARG A 93 1.60 8.00 -19.84
C ARG A 93 1.81 6.50 -19.87
N GLY A 94 1.65 5.89 -21.04
CA GLY A 94 1.89 4.45 -21.22
C GLY A 94 0.75 3.54 -20.75
N PHE A 95 -0.47 4.09 -20.58
CA PHE A 95 -1.65 3.33 -20.17
C PHE A 95 -2.35 2.62 -21.35
N ASP A 96 -1.64 2.36 -22.42
CA ASP A 96 -2.14 1.80 -23.69
C ASP A 96 -1.99 0.27 -23.74
N GLY A 97 -2.42 -0.43 -22.69
CA GLY A 97 -2.43 -1.89 -22.60
C GLY A 97 -1.14 -2.52 -22.06
N GLY A 98 -0.22 -1.69 -21.50
CA GLY A 98 1.01 -2.14 -20.86
C GLY A 98 0.86 -2.51 -19.38
N LEU A 99 1.96 -2.51 -18.66
CA LEU A 99 2.03 -2.82 -17.24
C LEU A 99 1.41 -1.69 -16.41
N VAL A 100 0.15 -1.86 -16.06
CA VAL A 100 -0.67 -0.88 -15.33
C VAL A 100 -0.01 -0.42 -14.03
N LEU A 101 0.63 -1.33 -13.28
CA LEU A 101 1.27 -1.02 -12.01
C LEU A 101 2.43 -0.05 -12.17
N GLU A 102 3.32 -0.28 -13.15
CA GLU A 102 4.46 0.59 -13.40
C GLU A 102 4.03 1.99 -13.85
N ALA A 103 3.01 2.08 -14.70
CA ALA A 103 2.49 3.36 -15.16
C ALA A 103 1.92 4.22 -14.02
N ILE A 104 1.13 3.60 -13.12
CA ILE A 104 0.59 4.26 -11.93
C ILE A 104 1.70 4.70 -10.97
N LEU A 105 2.68 3.83 -10.72
CA LEU A 105 3.81 4.15 -9.86
C LEU A 105 4.62 5.32 -10.43
N GLU A 106 4.96 5.28 -11.72
CA GLU A 106 5.72 6.35 -12.36
C GLU A 106 4.97 7.69 -12.26
N ASP A 107 3.66 7.70 -12.51
CA ASP A 107 2.87 8.93 -12.44
C ASP A 107 2.84 9.49 -11.01
N LEU A 108 2.56 8.66 -9.99
CA LEU A 108 2.51 9.12 -8.60
C LEU A 108 3.87 9.64 -8.12
N TRP A 109 4.96 8.94 -8.40
CA TRP A 109 6.28 9.38 -8.02
C TRP A 109 6.69 10.68 -8.74
N THR A 110 6.36 10.85 -10.01
CA THR A 110 6.62 12.09 -10.75
C THR A 110 5.75 13.25 -10.29
N ARG A 111 4.59 12.97 -9.71
CA ARG A 111 3.77 13.95 -8.98
C ARG A 111 4.29 14.27 -7.59
N GLY A 112 5.40 13.67 -7.17
CA GLY A 112 5.92 13.82 -5.82
C GLY A 112 5.06 13.14 -4.75
N ILE A 113 4.32 12.10 -5.10
CA ILE A 113 3.52 11.27 -4.18
C ILE A 113 4.21 9.91 -4.02
N PRO A 114 4.98 9.69 -2.95
CA PRO A 114 5.65 8.42 -2.71
C PRO A 114 4.67 7.28 -2.48
N VAL A 115 4.99 6.10 -3.05
CA VAL A 115 4.32 4.84 -2.75
C VAL A 115 5.27 3.95 -1.96
N VAL A 116 4.93 3.71 -0.69
CA VAL A 116 5.81 3.09 0.31
C VAL A 116 5.34 1.68 0.64
N PRO A 117 6.04 0.62 0.20
CA PRO A 117 5.64 -0.77 0.46
C PRO A 117 6.11 -1.26 1.85
N ALA A 118 5.40 -0.92 2.91
CA ALA A 118 5.75 -1.23 4.29
C ALA A 118 5.19 -2.60 4.73
N HIS A 119 5.72 -3.70 4.17
CA HIS A 119 5.16 -5.05 4.32
C HIS A 119 5.41 -5.76 5.67
N LEU A 120 6.18 -5.17 6.59
CA LEU A 120 6.54 -5.78 7.88
C LEU A 120 6.02 -4.92 9.04
N LEU A 121 4.74 -4.56 8.97
CA LEU A 121 4.07 -3.80 10.03
C LEU A 121 3.69 -4.70 11.21
N PRO A 122 3.55 -4.14 12.42
CA PRO A 122 2.97 -4.84 13.56
C PRO A 122 1.58 -5.41 13.25
N THR A 123 1.26 -6.54 13.86
CA THR A 123 -0.05 -7.21 13.71
C THR A 123 -0.97 -6.81 14.87
N PRO A 124 -2.24 -6.46 14.63
CA PRO A 124 -2.90 -6.42 13.33
C PRO A 124 -2.36 -5.29 12.44
N GLY A 125 -2.28 -5.56 11.14
CA GLY A 125 -1.91 -4.58 10.11
C GLY A 125 -3.14 -4.08 9.35
N PHE A 126 -2.87 -3.29 8.30
CA PHE A 126 -3.86 -2.74 7.37
C PHE A 126 -3.46 -3.05 5.92
N GLN A 127 -4.38 -2.87 4.97
CA GLN A 127 -4.13 -3.14 3.54
C GLN A 127 -3.43 -1.96 2.86
N GLY A 128 -3.98 -0.78 3.02
CA GLY A 128 -3.48 0.47 2.47
C GLY A 128 -3.69 1.63 3.44
N LEU A 129 -2.97 2.71 3.19
CA LEU A 129 -3.07 3.94 3.95
C LEU A 129 -2.73 5.11 3.05
N ALA A 130 -3.62 6.08 2.98
CA ALA A 130 -3.36 7.39 2.41
C ALA A 130 -3.14 8.41 3.53
N ALA A 131 -2.06 9.19 3.45
CA ALA A 131 -1.70 10.15 4.49
C ALA A 131 -0.99 11.39 3.92
N VAL A 132 -0.83 12.39 4.77
CA VAL A 132 0.04 13.56 4.52
C VAL A 132 1.19 13.50 5.53
N VAL A 133 2.42 13.49 5.02
CA VAL A 133 3.66 13.42 5.81
C VAL A 133 4.58 14.55 5.34
N ASP A 134 4.98 15.43 6.24
CA ASP A 134 5.82 16.61 5.93
C ASP A 134 5.23 17.40 4.72
N ASP A 135 3.92 17.72 4.79
CA ASP A 135 3.12 18.40 3.77
C ASP A 135 3.04 17.69 2.40
N ARG A 136 3.41 16.42 2.36
CA ARG A 136 3.42 15.61 1.14
C ARG A 136 2.43 14.43 1.25
N PRO A 137 1.50 14.28 0.31
CA PRO A 137 0.67 13.09 0.26
C PRO A 137 1.51 11.85 -0.03
N VAL A 138 1.19 10.75 0.65
CA VAL A 138 1.88 9.46 0.51
C VAL A 138 0.86 8.32 0.48
N VAL A 139 1.20 7.26 -0.23
CA VAL A 139 0.49 5.98 -0.18
C VAL A 139 1.36 4.97 0.53
N VAL A 140 0.86 4.29 1.55
CA VAL A 140 1.57 3.20 2.23
C VAL A 140 0.82 1.89 2.03
N LEU A 141 1.53 0.87 1.57
CA LEU A 141 0.99 -0.48 1.39
C LEU A 141 1.40 -1.34 2.59
N GLY A 142 0.43 -1.76 3.40
CA GLY A 142 0.66 -2.53 4.63
C GLY A 142 0.79 -4.02 4.39
N HIS A 143 0.16 -4.56 3.36
CA HIS A 143 0.20 -5.98 3.03
C HIS A 143 1.03 -6.30 1.79
N ARG A 144 1.64 -7.50 1.81
CA ARG A 144 2.42 -8.01 0.70
C ARG A 144 1.54 -8.85 -0.23
N HIS A 145 1.15 -8.23 -1.34
CA HIS A 145 0.56 -8.92 -2.48
C HIS A 145 1.53 -8.91 -3.64
N ASP A 146 1.52 -9.95 -4.45
CA ASP A 146 2.48 -10.08 -5.56
C ASP A 146 1.81 -10.05 -6.94
N GLU A 147 0.48 -9.91 -6.97
CA GLU A 147 -0.32 -9.75 -8.18
C GLU A 147 -0.38 -8.26 -8.59
N PRO A 148 0.23 -7.86 -9.74
CA PRO A 148 0.29 -6.45 -10.14
C PRO A 148 -1.08 -5.77 -10.25
N GLY A 149 -2.09 -6.44 -10.79
CA GLY A 149 -3.45 -5.88 -10.90
C GLY A 149 -4.09 -5.60 -9.54
N ARG A 150 -3.84 -6.46 -8.53
CA ARG A 150 -4.32 -6.25 -7.15
C ARG A 150 -3.65 -5.05 -6.51
N VAL A 151 -2.33 -4.97 -6.64
CA VAL A 151 -1.54 -3.86 -6.09
C VAL A 151 -1.89 -2.55 -6.79
N ALA A 152 -2.06 -2.56 -8.11
CA ALA A 152 -2.48 -1.40 -8.87
C ALA A 152 -3.86 -0.89 -8.42
N PHE A 153 -4.81 -1.81 -8.17
CA PHE A 153 -6.12 -1.44 -7.64
C PHE A 153 -5.98 -0.75 -6.28
N ARG A 154 -5.21 -1.35 -5.36
CA ARG A 154 -4.98 -0.77 -4.03
C ARG A 154 -4.37 0.63 -4.11
N ILE A 155 -3.32 0.82 -4.90
CA ILE A 155 -2.68 2.12 -5.08
C ILE A 155 -3.66 3.14 -5.67
N ALA A 156 -4.46 2.74 -6.66
CA ALA A 156 -5.44 3.63 -7.26
C ALA A 156 -6.56 4.02 -6.29
N HIS A 157 -6.95 3.12 -5.39
CA HIS A 157 -7.91 3.38 -4.30
C HIS A 157 -7.36 4.44 -3.34
N GLU A 158 -6.14 4.25 -2.82
CA GLU A 158 -5.48 5.23 -1.93
C GLU A 158 -5.26 6.58 -2.63
N ALA A 159 -4.92 6.56 -3.93
CA ALA A 159 -4.82 7.77 -4.73
C ALA A 159 -6.18 8.48 -4.86
N GLY A 160 -7.28 7.75 -4.82
CA GLY A 160 -8.64 8.30 -4.77
C GLY A 160 -8.87 9.15 -3.53
N HIS A 161 -8.47 8.66 -2.34
CA HIS A 161 -8.53 9.43 -1.09
C HIS A 161 -7.69 10.70 -1.16
N ILE A 162 -6.47 10.60 -1.71
CA ILE A 162 -5.60 11.76 -1.91
C ILE A 162 -6.26 12.77 -2.87
N ALA A 163 -6.78 12.31 -4.01
CA ALA A 163 -7.39 13.16 -5.03
C ALA A 163 -8.65 13.90 -4.53
N LYS A 164 -9.38 13.30 -3.60
CA LYS A 164 -10.58 13.89 -2.99
C LYS A 164 -10.28 14.76 -1.77
N GLY A 165 -9.04 14.75 -1.27
CA GLY A 165 -8.66 15.51 -0.08
C GLY A 165 -9.16 14.88 1.23
N ASP A 166 -9.38 13.57 1.25
CA ASP A 166 -9.82 12.85 2.45
C ASP A 166 -8.74 12.79 3.54
N CYS A 167 -7.47 12.94 3.13
CA CYS A 167 -6.30 12.89 4.00
C CYS A 167 -5.92 14.30 4.47
N ALA A 168 -5.58 14.43 5.74
CA ALA A 168 -5.01 15.65 6.31
C ALA A 168 -3.78 15.29 7.18
N PRO A 169 -2.92 16.27 7.53
CA PRO A 169 -1.89 16.04 8.54
C PRO A 169 -2.51 15.47 9.81
N GLU A 170 -1.90 14.42 10.37
CA GLU A 170 -2.39 13.69 11.56
C GLU A 170 -3.74 12.97 11.39
N ALA A 171 -4.30 12.97 10.19
CA ALA A 171 -5.56 12.31 9.86
C ALA A 171 -5.42 11.38 8.65
N PRO A 172 -4.62 10.29 8.74
CA PRO A 172 -4.53 9.32 7.67
C PRO A 172 -5.85 8.56 7.47
N VAL A 173 -6.13 8.18 6.23
CA VAL A 173 -7.19 7.24 5.89
C VAL A 173 -6.58 5.84 5.83
N VAL A 174 -7.17 4.88 6.51
CA VAL A 174 -6.61 3.52 6.67
C VAL A 174 -7.63 2.48 6.27
N ASP A 175 -7.28 1.63 5.33
CA ASP A 175 -8.11 0.53 4.87
C ASP A 175 -7.62 -0.80 5.46
N GLU A 176 -8.42 -1.43 6.32
CA GLU A 176 -8.04 -2.61 7.10
C GLU A 176 -8.27 -3.93 6.37
N ASP A 177 -9.34 -4.06 5.59
CA ASP A 177 -9.77 -5.35 5.05
C ASP A 177 -10.31 -5.23 3.63
N GLU A 178 -9.76 -6.06 2.72
CA GLU A 178 -10.22 -6.14 1.33
C GLU A 178 -11.50 -6.97 1.18
N GLU A 179 -11.77 -7.88 2.09
CA GLU A 179 -12.84 -8.88 1.93
C GLU A 179 -14.23 -8.33 2.30
N ILE A 180 -14.29 -7.12 2.88
CA ILE A 180 -15.54 -6.57 3.38
C ILE A 180 -15.94 -5.33 2.57
N LEU A 181 -17.11 -5.43 1.95
CA LEU A 181 -17.76 -4.30 1.29
C LEU A 181 -18.16 -3.28 2.37
N SER A 182 -17.80 -2.03 2.16
CA SER A 182 -18.12 -0.93 3.07
C SER A 182 -19.41 -0.26 2.65
N ASP A 183 -20.21 0.13 3.65
CA ASP A 183 -21.34 1.06 3.48
C ASP A 183 -20.88 2.53 3.62
N ASP A 184 -19.58 2.77 3.73
CA ASP A 184 -19.01 4.11 3.86
C ASP A 184 -18.91 4.77 2.48
N GLU A 185 -19.61 5.89 2.29
CA GLU A 185 -19.65 6.64 1.03
C GLU A 185 -18.24 7.06 0.54
N MET A 186 -17.34 7.39 1.46
CA MET A 186 -15.97 7.79 1.14
C MET A 186 -15.19 6.63 0.50
N GLU A 187 -15.33 5.43 1.04
CA GLU A 187 -14.70 4.22 0.55
C GLU A 187 -15.29 3.79 -0.80
N GLU A 188 -16.62 3.89 -0.96
CA GLU A 188 -17.27 3.62 -2.23
C GLU A 188 -16.78 4.57 -3.32
N LEU A 189 -16.61 5.85 -3.01
CA LEU A 189 -16.05 6.84 -3.93
C LEU A 189 -14.58 6.57 -4.29
N ALA A 190 -13.77 6.07 -3.36
CA ALA A 190 -12.40 5.66 -3.63
C ALA A 190 -12.34 4.40 -4.50
N ASP A 191 -13.23 3.42 -4.27
CA ASP A 191 -13.38 2.26 -5.13
C ASP A 191 -13.79 2.64 -6.55
N GLN A 192 -14.79 3.51 -6.70
CA GLN A 192 -15.23 4.02 -8.01
C GLN A 192 -14.09 4.77 -8.72
N TYR A 193 -13.32 5.55 -7.98
CA TYR A 193 -12.14 6.23 -8.50
C TYR A 193 -11.12 5.23 -9.07
N ALA A 194 -10.78 4.19 -8.29
CA ALA A 194 -9.86 3.14 -8.72
C ALA A 194 -10.36 2.40 -9.96
N ILE A 195 -11.65 2.02 -9.98
CA ILE A 195 -12.27 1.35 -11.13
C ILE A 195 -12.16 2.24 -12.38
N ARG A 196 -12.54 3.51 -12.29
CA ARG A 196 -12.46 4.44 -13.42
C ARG A 196 -11.03 4.67 -13.91
N ALA A 197 -10.08 4.77 -12.99
CA ALA A 197 -8.66 4.88 -13.32
C ALA A 197 -8.13 3.64 -14.05
N LEU A 198 -8.46 2.45 -13.58
CA LEU A 198 -7.94 1.19 -14.13
C LEU A 198 -8.70 0.72 -15.37
N MET A 199 -10.01 0.90 -15.38
CA MET A 199 -10.91 0.35 -16.41
C MET A 199 -11.28 1.38 -17.47
N GLY A 200 -11.16 2.68 -17.16
CA GLY A 200 -11.66 3.73 -18.04
C GLY A 200 -13.19 3.69 -18.14
N GLU A 201 -13.69 3.90 -19.35
CA GLU A 201 -15.12 3.80 -19.68
C GLU A 201 -15.53 2.37 -20.08
N ALA A 202 -14.57 1.43 -20.09
CA ALA A 202 -14.88 0.05 -20.43
C ALA A 202 -15.91 -0.53 -19.45
N THR A 203 -17.02 -0.97 -19.98
CA THR A 203 -17.99 -1.74 -19.21
C THR A 203 -17.34 -3.08 -18.89
N ILE A 204 -17.03 -3.29 -17.62
CA ILE A 204 -16.54 -4.61 -17.17
C ILE A 204 -17.71 -5.58 -17.42
N PRO A 205 -17.54 -6.62 -18.26
CA PRO A 205 -18.54 -7.66 -18.35
C PRO A 205 -18.77 -8.18 -16.94
N ASP A 206 -19.99 -8.08 -16.45
CA ASP A 206 -20.32 -8.71 -15.20
C ASP A 206 -20.32 -10.23 -15.46
N PRO A 207 -19.32 -10.99 -14.95
CA PRO A 207 -19.34 -12.43 -15.12
C PRO A 207 -20.57 -13.07 -14.44
N GLY A 208 -21.36 -12.25 -13.74
CA GLY A 208 -22.58 -12.64 -13.08
C GLY A 208 -22.36 -13.61 -11.94
N PRO A 209 -23.42 -14.04 -11.26
CA PRO A 209 -23.35 -15.00 -10.16
C PRO A 209 -22.70 -16.35 -10.54
N SER A 210 -22.69 -16.70 -11.82
CA SER A 210 -22.05 -17.93 -12.31
C SER A 210 -20.53 -17.93 -12.18
N ALA A 211 -19.88 -16.78 -11.98
CA ALA A 211 -18.45 -16.70 -11.77
C ALA A 211 -18.05 -16.88 -10.30
N LEU A 212 -18.97 -16.72 -9.35
CA LEU A 212 -18.68 -16.95 -7.93
C LEU A 212 -18.22 -18.39 -7.71
N GLY A 213 -17.00 -18.55 -7.16
CA GLY A 213 -16.34 -19.85 -7.01
C GLY A 213 -15.85 -20.49 -8.32
N ASN A 214 -16.19 -19.94 -9.49
CA ASN A 214 -15.78 -20.47 -10.80
C ASN A 214 -14.65 -19.61 -11.42
N PHE A 215 -13.44 -19.82 -10.93
CA PHE A 215 -12.26 -19.09 -11.39
C PHE A 215 -11.98 -19.21 -12.91
N ARG A 216 -12.37 -20.31 -13.54
CA ARG A 216 -12.17 -20.51 -14.99
C ARG A 216 -13.12 -19.64 -15.80
N ALA A 217 -14.38 -19.52 -15.38
CA ALA A 217 -15.32 -18.61 -16.01
C ALA A 217 -14.85 -17.15 -15.89
N LEU A 218 -14.44 -16.73 -14.70
CA LEU A 218 -13.87 -15.41 -14.46
C LEU A 218 -12.62 -15.16 -15.33
N ALA A 219 -11.68 -16.10 -15.38
CA ALA A 219 -10.47 -15.98 -16.19
C ALA A 219 -10.82 -15.80 -17.69
N ASN A 220 -11.70 -16.65 -18.24
CA ASN A 220 -12.07 -16.59 -19.64
C ASN A 220 -12.76 -15.26 -20.00
N GLN A 221 -13.65 -14.78 -19.14
CA GLN A 221 -14.36 -13.51 -19.35
C GLN A 221 -13.44 -12.31 -19.21
N ALA A 222 -12.55 -12.32 -18.22
CA ALA A 222 -11.55 -11.25 -18.07
C ALA A 222 -10.60 -11.20 -19.28
N ALA A 223 -10.15 -12.37 -19.77
CA ALA A 223 -9.30 -12.42 -20.97
C ALA A 223 -10.03 -11.97 -22.24
N ALA A 224 -11.33 -12.25 -22.37
CA ALA A 224 -12.14 -11.77 -23.48
C ALA A 224 -12.30 -10.25 -23.41
N ALA A 225 -12.69 -9.73 -22.25
CA ALA A 225 -12.83 -8.29 -22.02
C ALA A 225 -11.51 -7.53 -22.22
N ALA A 226 -10.40 -8.08 -21.76
CA ALA A 226 -9.07 -7.49 -21.97
C ALA A 226 -8.71 -7.35 -23.45
N ARG A 227 -9.01 -8.37 -24.26
CA ARG A 227 -8.80 -8.31 -25.72
C ARG A 227 -9.69 -7.31 -26.43
N GLU A 228 -10.92 -7.15 -25.96
CA GLU A 228 -11.90 -6.24 -26.55
C GLU A 228 -11.61 -4.78 -26.18
N THR A 229 -11.25 -4.54 -24.92
CA THR A 229 -11.15 -3.19 -24.37
C THR A 229 -9.73 -2.65 -24.25
N GLY A 230 -8.70 -3.52 -24.37
CA GLY A 230 -7.30 -3.19 -24.08
C GLY A 230 -7.00 -3.01 -22.59
N VAL A 231 -7.95 -3.27 -21.69
CA VAL A 231 -7.78 -3.17 -20.25
C VAL A 231 -7.02 -4.40 -19.73
N ASP A 232 -6.13 -4.20 -18.73
CA ASP A 232 -5.39 -5.30 -18.10
C ASP A 232 -6.33 -6.33 -17.46
N ALA A 233 -6.13 -7.62 -17.79
CA ALA A 233 -6.98 -8.69 -17.29
C ALA A 233 -6.93 -8.84 -15.76
N GLY A 234 -5.78 -8.54 -15.12
CA GLY A 234 -5.64 -8.53 -13.67
C GLY A 234 -6.45 -7.40 -13.04
N ALA A 235 -6.44 -6.21 -13.64
CA ALA A 235 -7.26 -5.09 -13.20
C ALA A 235 -8.77 -5.45 -13.28
N ILE A 236 -9.21 -6.10 -14.35
CA ILE A 236 -10.59 -6.59 -14.50
C ILE A 236 -10.94 -7.57 -13.37
N ILE A 237 -10.10 -8.56 -13.15
CA ILE A 237 -10.31 -9.61 -12.14
C ILE A 237 -10.39 -9.01 -10.73
N PHE A 238 -9.48 -8.11 -10.38
CA PHE A 238 -9.48 -7.54 -9.02
C PHE A 238 -10.54 -6.46 -8.81
N SER A 239 -10.96 -5.74 -9.85
CA SER A 239 -12.16 -4.89 -9.81
C SER A 239 -13.43 -5.73 -9.57
N TRP A 240 -13.52 -6.91 -10.19
CA TRP A 240 -14.59 -7.86 -9.91
C TRP A 240 -14.52 -8.40 -8.48
N ALA A 241 -13.33 -8.79 -8.00
CA ALA A 241 -13.13 -9.27 -6.63
C ALA A 241 -13.55 -8.24 -5.59
N ARG A 242 -13.20 -6.97 -5.82
CA ARG A 242 -13.59 -5.88 -4.92
C ARG A 242 -15.10 -5.73 -4.82
N ARG A 243 -15.80 -5.86 -5.94
CA ARG A 243 -17.26 -5.75 -5.99
C ARG A 243 -17.99 -6.94 -5.37
N THR A 244 -17.39 -8.13 -5.43
CA THR A 244 -18.04 -9.39 -5.02
C THR A 244 -17.54 -9.92 -3.66
N GLY A 245 -16.39 -9.47 -3.18
CA GLY A 245 -15.69 -10.00 -2.02
C GLY A 245 -15.00 -11.35 -2.26
N ASP A 246 -15.06 -11.94 -3.48
CA ASP A 246 -14.50 -13.28 -3.76
C ASP A 246 -13.05 -13.22 -4.26
N TYR A 247 -12.14 -12.78 -3.40
CA TYR A 247 -10.69 -12.75 -3.66
C TYR A 247 -10.07 -14.12 -3.92
N PRO A 248 -10.46 -15.21 -3.23
CA PRO A 248 -9.93 -16.56 -3.52
C PRO A 248 -10.16 -16.98 -4.98
N THR A 249 -11.34 -16.72 -5.54
CA THR A 249 -11.64 -16.99 -6.94
C THR A 249 -10.82 -16.10 -7.87
N ALA A 250 -10.65 -14.82 -7.56
CA ALA A 250 -9.82 -13.89 -8.33
C ALA A 250 -8.35 -14.35 -8.40
N ILE A 251 -7.74 -14.72 -7.27
CA ILE A 251 -6.36 -15.22 -7.22
C ILE A 251 -6.19 -16.48 -8.07
N ARG A 252 -7.18 -17.38 -8.06
CA ARG A 252 -7.15 -18.60 -8.90
C ARG A 252 -7.32 -18.26 -10.39
N ALA A 253 -8.12 -17.23 -10.71
CA ALA A 253 -8.31 -16.79 -12.08
C ALA A 253 -7.02 -16.17 -12.64
N THR A 254 -6.30 -15.32 -11.90
CA THR A 254 -5.01 -14.77 -12.32
C THR A 254 -3.98 -15.86 -12.58
N LYS A 255 -3.92 -16.89 -11.72
CA LYS A 255 -3.06 -18.05 -11.92
C LYS A 255 -3.43 -18.83 -13.18
N ALA A 256 -4.72 -18.99 -13.46
CA ALA A 256 -5.20 -19.70 -14.65
C ALA A 256 -4.86 -18.97 -15.96
N LEU A 257 -4.74 -17.64 -15.93
CA LEU A 257 -4.30 -16.82 -17.05
C LEU A 257 -2.78 -16.68 -17.15
N TYR A 258 -2.02 -17.31 -16.25
CA TYR A 258 -0.57 -17.14 -16.15
C TYR A 258 -0.15 -15.66 -16.08
N LEU A 259 -0.97 -14.84 -15.44
CA LEU A 259 -0.66 -13.42 -15.27
C LEU A 259 0.61 -13.26 -14.44
N ALA A 260 1.38 -12.24 -14.79
CA ALA A 260 2.63 -11.95 -14.12
C ALA A 260 2.42 -11.76 -12.60
N THR A 261 3.35 -12.28 -11.82
CA THR A 261 3.59 -11.91 -10.43
C THR A 261 4.82 -11.01 -10.36
N GLY A 262 5.16 -10.52 -9.18
CA GLY A 262 6.36 -9.70 -9.00
C GLY A 262 6.09 -8.25 -8.68
N ALA A 263 4.88 -7.90 -8.25
CA ALA A 263 4.54 -6.56 -7.79
C ALA A 263 5.51 -6.07 -6.71
N THR A 264 5.89 -6.93 -5.77
CA THR A 264 6.87 -6.61 -4.72
C THR A 264 8.22 -6.17 -5.31
N ARG A 265 8.68 -6.81 -6.37
CA ARG A 265 9.92 -6.44 -7.06
C ARG A 265 9.79 -5.09 -7.75
N ILE A 266 8.68 -4.86 -8.45
CA ILE A 266 8.37 -3.59 -9.13
C ILE A 266 8.34 -2.44 -8.12
N LEU A 267 7.61 -2.59 -7.02
CA LEU A 267 7.53 -1.60 -5.94
C LEU A 267 8.91 -1.25 -5.38
N ARG A 268 9.75 -2.26 -5.08
CA ARG A 268 11.10 -2.05 -4.56
C ARG A 268 12.02 -1.37 -5.56
N GLN A 269 11.95 -1.73 -6.83
CA GLN A 269 12.73 -1.09 -7.88
C GLN A 269 12.34 0.37 -8.04
N CYS A 270 11.04 0.66 -8.06
CA CYS A 270 10.54 2.00 -8.12
C CYS A 270 10.97 2.81 -6.88
N PHE A 271 10.80 2.26 -5.67
CA PHE A 271 11.24 2.91 -4.44
C PHE A 271 12.73 3.29 -4.46
N ARG A 272 13.61 2.36 -4.84
CA ARG A 272 15.06 2.63 -4.94
C ARG A 272 15.42 3.67 -6.00
N ARG A 273 14.61 3.81 -7.03
CA ARG A 273 14.83 4.82 -8.07
C ARG A 273 14.63 6.24 -7.53
N PHE A 274 13.64 6.43 -6.67
CA PHE A 274 13.23 7.75 -6.19
C PHE A 274 13.70 8.09 -4.77
N VAL A 275 14.11 7.10 -3.98
CA VAL A 275 14.56 7.29 -2.59
C VAL A 275 16.04 6.94 -2.46
N ASP A 276 16.83 7.83 -1.85
CA ASP A 276 18.23 7.61 -1.51
C ASP A 276 18.35 6.86 -0.18
N VAL A 277 18.21 5.54 -0.23
CA VAL A 277 18.30 4.67 0.96
C VAL A 277 19.72 4.62 1.51
N GLU A 278 20.73 4.71 0.64
CA GLU A 278 22.15 4.55 1.01
C GLU A 278 22.72 5.82 1.64
N GLY A 279 22.32 7.00 1.15
CA GLY A 279 22.71 8.30 1.70
C GLY A 279 21.91 8.73 2.93
N ALA A 280 20.85 7.99 3.29
CA ALA A 280 20.00 8.31 4.43
C ALA A 280 20.74 8.18 5.78
N SER A 281 20.24 8.86 6.80
CA SER A 281 20.70 8.67 8.18
C SER A 281 20.56 7.20 8.61
N GLN A 282 21.39 6.73 9.55
CA GLN A 282 21.31 5.36 10.05
C GLN A 282 19.92 5.01 10.58
N SER A 283 19.25 5.95 11.26
CA SER A 283 17.90 5.78 11.76
C SER A 283 16.89 5.58 10.61
N ASP A 284 16.97 6.37 9.55
CA ASP A 284 16.09 6.26 8.40
C ASP A 284 16.37 4.99 7.58
N GLN A 285 17.65 4.61 7.45
CA GLN A 285 18.03 3.34 6.83
C GLN A 285 17.42 2.15 7.58
N GLU A 286 17.45 2.14 8.92
CA GLU A 286 16.86 1.08 9.74
C GLU A 286 15.33 0.98 9.50
N LEU A 287 14.63 2.10 9.40
CA LEU A 287 13.19 2.13 9.06
C LEU A 287 12.93 1.60 7.64
N MET A 288 13.72 2.02 6.66
CA MET A 288 13.53 1.63 5.27
C MET A 288 13.99 0.19 4.95
N ARG A 289 14.73 -0.49 5.86
CA ARG A 289 15.12 -1.90 5.69
C ARG A 289 13.94 -2.86 5.56
N VAL A 290 12.79 -2.51 6.07
CA VAL A 290 11.54 -3.31 5.88
C VAL A 290 11.10 -3.33 4.41
N ILE A 291 11.51 -2.32 3.63
CA ILE A 291 11.20 -2.20 2.20
C ILE A 291 12.32 -2.81 1.37
N VAL A 292 13.53 -2.35 1.67
CA VAL A 292 14.75 -2.69 0.92
C VAL A 292 15.72 -3.38 1.87
N PRO A 293 15.71 -4.71 1.94
CA PRO A 293 16.69 -5.44 2.75
C PRO A 293 18.11 -5.04 2.33
N GLY A 294 18.84 -4.44 3.26
CA GLY A 294 20.26 -4.17 3.08
C GLY A 294 21.10 -5.45 3.22
N PRO A 295 22.41 -5.42 2.93
CA PRO A 295 23.29 -6.49 3.34
C PRO A 295 23.16 -6.72 4.85
N PRO A 296 23.31 -7.97 5.33
CA PRO A 296 23.31 -8.24 6.77
C PRO A 296 24.33 -7.31 7.43
N LEU A 297 23.94 -6.74 8.56
CA LEU A 297 24.87 -5.94 9.39
C LEU A 297 26.08 -6.83 9.67
N SER A 298 27.26 -6.47 9.17
CA SER A 298 28.49 -7.10 9.62
C SER A 298 28.58 -6.92 11.12
N ALA A 299 28.78 -8.00 11.86
CA ALA A 299 28.92 -8.00 13.32
C ALA A 299 30.20 -7.29 13.81
N ASP A 300 30.88 -6.56 12.94
CA ASP A 300 32.16 -5.88 13.20
C ASP A 300 32.01 -4.36 13.26
N ALA A 301 31.40 -3.86 14.32
CA ALA A 301 31.55 -2.46 14.75
C ALA A 301 31.73 -2.35 16.29
N SER A 302 32.26 -3.38 16.93
CA SER A 302 32.53 -3.40 18.40
C SER A 302 34.02 -3.58 18.69
N SER A 303 34.87 -2.94 17.89
CA SER A 303 36.29 -2.86 18.27
C SER A 303 36.96 -1.66 17.58
N ARG A 304 36.74 -0.46 18.11
CA ARG A 304 37.71 0.63 18.15
C ARG A 304 37.29 1.66 19.19
#